data_adb51116fe1a4d5e5eeba8b65cc93e3d
#
_entry.id   adb51116fe1a4d5e5eeba8b65cc93e3d
#
_cell.length_a   1.000
_cell.length_b   1.000
_cell.length_c   1.000
_cell.angle_alpha   90.00
_cell.angle_beta   90.00
_cell.angle_gamma   90.00
#
_symmetry.space_group_name_H-M   'P 1'
#
loop_
_entity.id
_entity.type
_entity.pdbx_description
1 polymer ?
#
loop_
_entity_poly.entity_id
_entity_poly.type
_entity_poly.pdbx_seq_one_letter_code
_entity_poly.pdbx_strand_id
1 'polypeptide(L)'
;MSRVSQARSLGKYFLLVDNMLVVLGFFVVFPLISIRFVDQMGWAALMVGIALGLRQLVQQGLGIFGGAIADRFGAKPMIVTGMLMRAAGFAAMAVAHEPWVLWLSCILSGLGGTLFDPPRAALVVKLVRPHQRGRFFSILMMQDSAGAVIGALLGSWLLQYDFRLVCSAGAALFIACAAFNAWYLPAWKLSTVKTPVREG
;
A
#
# COMPACT_ATOMS: atom_id res chain seq x y z
N MET A 1 -19.46 -9.77 26.11
CA MET A 1 -18.56 -9.84 24.94
C MET A 1 -17.16 -10.20 25.41
N SER A 2 -16.57 -11.27 24.88
CA SER A 2 -15.22 -11.67 25.28
C SER A 2 -14.18 -10.65 24.79
N ARG A 3 -13.07 -10.49 25.53
CA ARG A 3 -11.95 -9.60 25.12
C ARG A 3 -11.44 -9.93 23.71
N VAL A 4 -11.51 -11.18 23.30
CA VAL A 4 -11.14 -11.65 21.95
C VAL A 4 -12.09 -11.12 20.88
N SER A 5 -13.39 -11.05 21.17
CA SER A 5 -14.40 -10.49 20.26
C SER A 5 -14.20 -8.99 20.04
N GLN A 6 -13.89 -8.25 21.11
CA GLN A 6 -13.58 -6.82 21.01
C GLN A 6 -12.30 -6.56 20.24
N ALA A 7 -11.24 -7.33 20.47
CA ALA A 7 -9.98 -7.20 19.74
C ALA A 7 -10.15 -7.47 18.24
N ARG A 8 -10.97 -8.46 17.87
CA ARG A 8 -11.29 -8.74 16.46
C ARG A 8 -12.10 -7.63 15.80
N SER A 9 -13.07 -7.07 16.51
CA SER A 9 -13.89 -5.96 16.00
C SER A 9 -13.03 -4.71 15.75
N LEU A 10 -12.19 -4.33 16.70
CA LEU A 10 -11.25 -3.21 16.57
C LEU A 10 -10.23 -3.46 15.43
N GLY A 11 -9.76 -4.70 15.29
CA GLY A 11 -8.85 -5.09 14.20
C GLY A 11 -9.47 -4.96 12.82
N LYS A 12 -10.75 -5.27 12.66
CA LYS A 12 -11.48 -5.08 11.39
C LYS A 12 -11.58 -3.61 11.01
N TYR A 13 -11.97 -2.74 11.95
CA TYR A 13 -12.02 -1.30 11.72
C TYR A 13 -10.64 -0.74 11.39
N PHE A 14 -9.60 -1.19 12.07
CA PHE A 14 -8.22 -0.85 11.77
C PHE A 14 -7.86 -1.18 10.32
N LEU A 15 -8.15 -2.41 9.88
CA LEU A 15 -7.87 -2.84 8.50
C LEU A 15 -8.63 -2.01 7.47
N LEU A 16 -9.87 -1.65 7.73
CA LEU A 16 -10.68 -0.82 6.82
C LEU A 16 -10.14 0.59 6.71
N VAL A 17 -9.77 1.23 7.81
CA VAL A 17 -9.16 2.57 7.82
C VAL A 17 -7.81 2.55 7.12
N ASP A 18 -6.99 1.56 7.43
CA ASP A 18 -5.67 1.38 6.82
C ASP A 18 -5.77 1.18 5.31
N ASN A 19 -6.69 0.33 4.85
CA ASN A 19 -6.96 0.13 3.43
C ASN A 19 -7.36 1.43 2.73
N MET A 20 -8.24 2.22 3.34
CA MET A 20 -8.68 3.48 2.76
C MET A 20 -7.54 4.48 2.61
N LEU A 21 -6.68 4.60 3.60
CA LEU A 21 -5.49 5.46 3.54
C LEU A 21 -4.54 5.03 2.42
N VAL A 22 -4.28 3.75 2.29
CA VAL A 22 -3.42 3.19 1.24
C VAL A 22 -3.99 3.44 -0.15
N VAL A 23 -5.26 3.18 -0.34
CA VAL A 23 -5.93 3.35 -1.63
C VAL A 23 -5.97 4.82 -2.03
N LEU A 24 -6.33 5.71 -1.13
CA LEU A 24 -6.31 7.15 -1.39
C LEU A 24 -4.92 7.65 -1.75
N GLY A 25 -3.91 7.28 -0.97
CA GLY A 25 -2.52 7.67 -1.21
C GLY A 25 -2.02 7.21 -2.57
N PHE A 26 -2.35 6.00 -2.97
CA PHE A 26 -1.98 5.45 -4.26
C PHE A 26 -2.69 6.14 -5.43
N PHE A 27 -4.01 6.27 -5.38
CA PHE A 27 -4.80 6.82 -6.48
C PHE A 27 -4.77 8.35 -6.59
N VAL A 28 -4.30 9.07 -5.59
CA VAL A 28 -3.99 10.50 -5.71
C VAL A 28 -2.84 10.73 -6.70
N VAL A 29 -1.86 9.84 -6.74
CA VAL A 29 -0.64 10.01 -7.55
C VAL A 29 -0.66 9.18 -8.83
N PHE A 30 -1.02 7.90 -8.74
CA PHE A 30 -0.79 6.92 -9.79
C PHE A 30 -1.45 7.26 -11.14
N PRO A 31 -2.73 7.66 -11.22
CA PRO A 31 -3.37 7.99 -12.49
C PRO A 31 -2.77 9.22 -13.17
N LEU A 32 -2.13 10.09 -12.39
CA LEU A 32 -1.59 11.36 -12.87
C LEU A 32 -0.15 11.27 -13.35
N ILE A 33 0.53 10.15 -13.12
CA ILE A 33 1.92 9.95 -13.55
C ILE A 33 2.04 10.09 -15.07
N SER A 34 1.17 9.44 -15.81
CA SER A 34 1.17 9.54 -17.28
C SER A 34 0.85 10.95 -17.75
N ILE A 35 -0.11 11.62 -17.13
CA ILE A 35 -0.47 13.01 -17.48
C ILE A 35 0.73 13.93 -17.23
N ARG A 36 1.37 13.81 -16.06
CA ARG A 36 2.51 14.65 -15.72
C ARG A 36 3.70 14.45 -16.63
N PHE A 37 4.11 13.22 -16.86
CA PHE A 37 5.37 12.95 -17.55
C PHE A 37 5.23 12.87 -19.04
N VAL A 38 4.11 12.40 -19.56
CA VAL A 38 3.86 12.35 -21.01
C VAL A 38 3.30 13.67 -21.53
N ASP A 39 2.19 14.14 -20.98
CA ASP A 39 1.48 15.30 -21.53
C ASP A 39 2.11 16.63 -21.11
N GLN A 40 2.55 16.78 -19.87
CA GLN A 40 3.11 18.05 -19.38
C GLN A 40 4.61 18.18 -19.63
N MET A 41 5.39 17.11 -19.44
CA MET A 41 6.85 17.12 -19.61
C MET A 41 7.29 16.64 -21.00
N GLY A 42 6.40 16.07 -21.79
CA GLY A 42 6.68 15.63 -23.15
C GLY A 42 7.55 14.38 -23.25
N TRP A 43 7.64 13.56 -22.22
CA TRP A 43 8.40 12.33 -22.25
C TRP A 43 7.72 11.27 -23.13
N ALA A 44 8.50 10.35 -23.70
CA ALA A 44 7.97 9.27 -24.49
C ALA A 44 7.02 8.38 -23.64
N ALA A 45 5.83 8.09 -24.17
CA ALA A 45 4.84 7.24 -23.49
C ALA A 45 5.41 5.85 -23.17
N LEU A 46 6.26 5.31 -24.07
CA LEU A 46 6.94 4.03 -23.86
C LEU A 46 7.83 4.05 -22.60
N MET A 47 8.58 5.14 -22.40
CA MET A 47 9.49 5.30 -21.25
C MET A 47 8.71 5.33 -19.91
N VAL A 48 7.62 6.05 -19.88
CA VAL A 48 6.73 6.11 -18.71
C VAL A 48 6.02 4.76 -18.50
N GLY A 49 5.58 4.13 -19.57
CA GLY A 49 4.99 2.78 -19.54
C GLY A 49 5.94 1.71 -18.99
N ILE A 50 7.21 1.76 -19.36
CA ILE A 50 8.25 0.88 -18.81
C ILE A 50 8.42 1.12 -17.30
N ALA A 51 8.44 2.38 -16.85
CA ALA A 51 8.53 2.70 -15.43
C ALA A 51 7.37 2.11 -14.63
N LEU A 52 6.14 2.26 -15.09
CA LEU A 52 4.95 1.71 -14.46
C LEU A 52 4.94 0.17 -14.49
N GLY A 53 5.38 -0.42 -15.59
CA GLY A 53 5.54 -1.86 -15.72
C GLY A 53 6.60 -2.44 -14.80
N LEU A 54 7.73 -1.77 -14.62
CA LEU A 54 8.76 -2.14 -13.64
C LEU A 54 8.23 -2.12 -12.21
N ARG A 55 7.46 -1.10 -11.86
CA ARG A 55 6.80 -1.03 -10.55
C ARG A 55 5.92 -2.25 -10.32
N GLN A 56 5.07 -2.59 -11.27
CA GLN A 56 4.17 -3.73 -11.18
C GLN A 56 4.93 -5.05 -11.12
N LEU A 57 5.96 -5.20 -11.93
CA LEU A 57 6.80 -6.40 -11.97
C LEU A 57 7.52 -6.62 -10.62
N VAL A 58 8.09 -5.56 -10.05
CA VAL A 58 8.76 -5.62 -8.75
C VAL A 58 7.76 -5.98 -7.64
N GLN A 59 6.60 -5.35 -7.61
CA GLN A 59 5.58 -5.61 -6.59
C GLN A 59 5.05 -7.04 -6.66
N GLN A 60 4.71 -7.54 -7.82
CA GLN A 60 4.15 -8.88 -8.00
C GLN A 60 5.22 -9.97 -8.02
N GLY A 61 6.34 -9.72 -8.68
CA GLY A 61 7.42 -10.69 -8.83
C GLY A 61 8.17 -10.99 -7.53
N LEU A 62 8.30 -10.02 -6.65
CA LEU A 62 8.98 -10.17 -5.35
C LEU A 62 8.03 -10.42 -4.19
N GLY A 63 6.72 -10.56 -4.44
CA GLY A 63 5.72 -10.79 -3.40
C GLY A 63 5.98 -12.04 -2.56
N ILE A 64 6.49 -13.11 -3.18
CA ILE A 64 6.87 -14.36 -2.49
C ILE A 64 7.97 -14.10 -1.45
N PHE A 65 8.98 -13.33 -1.82
CA PHE A 65 10.08 -12.95 -0.91
C PHE A 65 9.59 -12.05 0.22
N GLY A 66 8.64 -11.14 -0.07
CA GLY A 66 8.01 -10.29 0.94
C GLY A 66 7.29 -11.10 2.02
N GLY A 67 6.56 -12.16 1.62
CA GLY A 67 5.92 -13.09 2.55
C GLY A 67 6.92 -13.82 3.46
N ALA A 68 8.00 -14.34 2.89
CA ALA A 68 9.05 -15.02 3.64
C ALA A 68 9.76 -14.09 4.64
N ILE A 69 10.03 -12.87 4.25
CA ILE A 69 10.63 -11.85 5.14
C ILE A 69 9.65 -11.46 6.25
N ALA A 70 8.36 -11.33 5.96
CA ALA A 70 7.32 -11.02 6.94
C ALA A 70 7.20 -12.12 8.02
N ASP A 71 7.33 -13.38 7.62
CA ASP A 71 7.34 -14.51 8.56
C ASP A 71 8.53 -14.45 9.53
N ARG A 72 9.67 -13.94 9.07
CA ARG A 72 10.88 -13.81 9.87
C ARG A 72 10.88 -12.61 10.80
N PHE A 73 10.47 -11.42 10.31
CA PHE A 73 10.58 -10.15 11.03
C PHE A 73 9.27 -9.69 11.67
N GLY A 74 8.14 -10.31 11.33
CA GLY A 74 6.81 -9.93 11.76
C GLY A 74 6.14 -8.91 10.84
N ALA A 75 4.80 -8.81 10.94
CA ALA A 75 4.00 -7.99 10.04
C ALA A 75 4.21 -6.48 10.27
N LYS A 76 4.27 -6.04 11.53
CA LYS A 76 4.33 -4.60 11.86
C LYS A 76 5.56 -3.90 11.28
N PRO A 77 6.81 -4.37 11.50
CA PRO A 77 7.99 -3.71 10.94
C PRO A 77 7.96 -3.69 9.41
N MET A 78 7.47 -4.75 8.79
CA MET A 78 7.40 -4.88 7.33
C MET A 78 6.39 -3.90 6.74
N ILE A 79 5.21 -3.78 7.31
CA ILE A 79 4.17 -2.86 6.85
C ILE A 79 4.65 -1.41 6.98
N VAL A 80 5.19 -1.05 8.13
CA VAL A 80 5.69 0.31 8.38
C VAL A 80 6.82 0.66 7.41
N THR A 81 7.80 -0.23 7.24
CA THR A 81 8.90 -0.03 6.29
C THR A 81 8.39 0.09 4.86
N GLY A 82 7.46 -0.76 4.45
CA GLY A 82 6.85 -0.73 3.12
C GLY A 82 6.11 0.59 2.84
N MET A 83 5.37 1.10 3.81
CA MET A 83 4.68 2.39 3.68
C MET A 83 5.64 3.57 3.59
N LEU A 84 6.71 3.56 4.38
CA LEU A 84 7.75 4.59 4.31
C LEU A 84 8.49 4.55 2.98
N MET A 85 8.76 3.37 2.42
CA MET A 85 9.37 3.23 1.09
C MET A 85 8.45 3.77 -0.02
N ARG A 86 7.15 3.52 0.05
CA ARG A 86 6.17 4.11 -0.87
C ARG A 86 6.12 5.63 -0.76
N ALA A 87 6.11 6.16 0.45
CA ALA A 87 6.15 7.60 0.70
C ALA A 87 7.42 8.24 0.11
N ALA A 88 8.57 7.62 0.30
CA ALA A 88 9.83 8.04 -0.29
C ALA A 88 9.82 7.99 -1.81
N GLY A 89 9.24 6.95 -2.41
CA GLY A 89 9.06 6.81 -3.84
C GLY A 89 8.22 7.95 -4.43
N PHE A 90 7.11 8.28 -3.84
CA PHE A 90 6.25 9.38 -4.29
C PHE A 90 6.89 10.75 -4.05
N ALA A 91 7.60 10.94 -2.94
CA ALA A 91 8.36 12.17 -2.71
C ALA A 91 9.46 12.37 -3.75
N ALA A 92 10.15 11.30 -4.15
CA ALA A 92 11.14 11.35 -5.22
C ALA A 92 10.53 11.69 -6.59
N MET A 93 9.31 11.22 -6.88
CA MET A 93 8.59 11.60 -8.10
C MET A 93 8.29 13.09 -8.17
N ALA A 94 8.07 13.76 -7.05
CA ALA A 94 7.83 15.21 -6.99
C ALA A 94 8.98 16.04 -7.55
N VAL A 95 10.20 15.55 -7.44
CA VAL A 95 11.42 16.20 -7.91
C VAL A 95 12.05 15.52 -9.12
N ALA A 96 11.32 14.62 -9.78
CA ALA A 96 11.81 13.90 -10.94
C ALA A 96 11.85 14.80 -12.17
N HIS A 97 13.04 15.15 -12.62
CA HIS A 97 13.31 15.90 -13.85
C HIS A 97 13.96 15.05 -14.92
N GLU A 98 14.45 13.86 -14.57
CA GLU A 98 15.10 12.92 -15.46
C GLU A 98 14.41 11.56 -15.44
N PRO A 99 14.39 10.80 -16.56
CA PRO A 99 13.71 9.51 -16.62
C PRO A 99 14.18 8.48 -15.61
N TRP A 100 15.48 8.45 -15.30
CA TRP A 100 16.04 7.51 -14.33
C TRP A 100 15.51 7.74 -12.90
N VAL A 101 15.20 8.97 -12.53
CA VAL A 101 14.60 9.31 -11.23
C VAL A 101 13.19 8.73 -11.15
N LEU A 102 12.39 8.84 -12.20
CA LEU A 102 11.07 8.23 -12.28
C LEU A 102 11.16 6.71 -12.16
N TRP A 103 12.08 6.07 -12.84
CA TRP A 103 12.27 4.63 -12.78
C TRP A 103 12.68 4.17 -11.39
N LEU A 104 13.61 4.86 -10.74
CA LEU A 104 14.01 4.59 -9.36
C LEU A 104 12.83 4.76 -8.39
N SER A 105 12.05 5.81 -8.55
CA SER A 105 10.84 6.05 -7.75
C SER A 105 9.80 4.94 -7.90
N CYS A 106 9.58 4.46 -9.13
CA CYS A 106 8.67 3.35 -9.41
C CYS A 106 9.15 2.03 -8.79
N ILE A 107 10.44 1.74 -8.87
CA ILE A 107 11.04 0.56 -8.24
C ILE A 107 10.89 0.64 -6.72
N LEU A 108 11.17 1.76 -6.12
CA LEU A 108 11.05 1.99 -4.68
C LEU A 108 9.60 1.84 -4.21
N SER A 109 8.64 2.40 -4.94
CA SER A 109 7.21 2.22 -4.67
C SER A 109 6.77 0.76 -4.81
N GLY A 110 7.26 0.05 -5.80
CA GLY A 110 7.00 -1.38 -6.00
C GLY A 110 7.55 -2.24 -4.86
N LEU A 111 8.77 -1.97 -4.40
CA LEU A 111 9.37 -2.63 -3.23
C LEU A 111 8.54 -2.37 -1.96
N GLY A 112 8.06 -1.14 -1.78
CA GLY A 112 7.15 -0.82 -0.68
C GLY A 112 5.88 -1.67 -0.71
N GLY A 113 5.27 -1.85 -1.88
CA GLY A 113 4.15 -2.76 -2.06
C GLY A 113 4.47 -4.22 -1.77
N THR A 114 5.63 -4.67 -2.17
CA THR A 114 6.13 -6.03 -1.87
C THR A 114 6.23 -6.30 -0.37
N LEU A 115 6.66 -5.32 0.40
CA LEU A 115 6.76 -5.43 1.87
C LEU A 115 5.42 -5.27 2.58
N PHE A 116 4.44 -4.62 1.95
CA PHE A 116 3.14 -4.32 2.56
C PHE A 116 2.08 -5.38 2.27
N ASP A 117 1.92 -5.78 1.02
CA ASP A 117 0.78 -6.59 0.58
C ASP A 117 0.71 -7.98 1.25
N PRO A 118 1.80 -8.80 1.31
CA PRO A 118 1.72 -10.11 1.95
C PRO A 118 1.43 -10.05 3.45
N PRO A 119 2.09 -9.20 4.27
CA PRO A 119 1.77 -9.07 5.68
C PRO A 119 0.33 -8.61 5.94
N ARG A 120 -0.19 -7.70 5.10
CA ARG A 120 -1.57 -7.23 5.19
C ARG A 120 -2.56 -8.36 4.92
N ALA A 121 -2.35 -9.14 3.87
CA ALA A 121 -3.19 -10.28 3.54
C ALA A 121 -3.21 -11.31 4.68
N ALA A 122 -2.07 -11.58 5.30
CA ALA A 122 -1.95 -12.45 6.46
C ALA A 122 -2.73 -11.93 7.67
N LEU A 123 -2.71 -10.61 7.92
CA LEU A 123 -3.51 -9.97 8.98
C LEU A 123 -5.02 -10.11 8.74
N VAL A 124 -5.48 -9.95 7.50
CA VAL A 124 -6.89 -10.16 7.15
C VAL A 124 -7.32 -11.58 7.49
N VAL A 125 -6.54 -12.57 7.09
CA VAL A 125 -6.81 -13.98 7.41
C VAL A 125 -6.84 -14.24 8.92
N LYS A 126 -5.97 -13.59 9.68
CA LYS A 126 -5.88 -13.76 11.13
C LYS A 126 -7.02 -13.09 11.88
N LEU A 127 -7.43 -11.90 11.47
CA LEU A 127 -8.39 -11.07 12.20
C LEU A 127 -9.84 -11.32 11.79
N VAL A 128 -10.08 -11.78 10.57
CA VAL A 128 -11.43 -12.01 10.03
C VAL A 128 -11.79 -13.50 10.12
N ARG A 129 -12.96 -13.79 10.67
CA ARG A 129 -13.46 -15.18 10.75
C ARG A 129 -13.68 -15.76 9.36
N PRO A 130 -13.43 -17.08 9.13
CA PRO A 130 -13.55 -17.70 7.81
C PRO A 130 -14.88 -17.46 7.10
N HIS A 131 -16.01 -17.50 7.82
CA HIS A 131 -17.34 -17.30 7.26
C HIS A 131 -17.66 -15.83 6.92
N GLN A 132 -16.87 -14.87 7.41
CA GLN A 132 -17.04 -13.43 7.16
C GLN A 132 -16.04 -12.89 6.14
N ARG A 133 -15.06 -13.68 5.71
CA ARG A 133 -14.00 -13.22 4.81
C ARG A 133 -14.52 -12.75 3.46
N GLY A 134 -15.48 -13.46 2.87
CA GLY A 134 -16.09 -13.06 1.60
C GLY A 134 -16.73 -11.68 1.67
N ARG A 135 -17.52 -11.43 2.72
CA ARG A 135 -18.14 -10.12 2.96
C ARG A 135 -17.09 -9.03 3.21
N PHE A 136 -16.06 -9.33 3.99
CA PHE A 136 -15.00 -8.39 4.30
C PHE A 136 -14.20 -8.01 3.05
N PHE A 137 -13.82 -8.96 2.22
CA PHE A 137 -13.16 -8.68 0.93
C PHE A 137 -14.05 -7.89 -0.02
N SER A 138 -15.35 -8.12 -0.04
CA SER A 138 -16.28 -7.30 -0.82
C SER A 138 -16.30 -5.84 -0.36
N ILE A 139 -16.26 -5.59 0.95
CA ILE A 139 -16.14 -4.25 1.51
C ILE A 139 -14.81 -3.59 1.12
N LEU A 140 -13.70 -4.33 1.17
CA LEU A 140 -12.39 -3.83 0.72
C LEU A 140 -12.42 -3.46 -0.77
N MET A 141 -13.04 -4.26 -1.61
CA MET A 141 -13.18 -3.95 -3.04
C MET A 141 -14.04 -2.71 -3.29
N MET A 142 -15.10 -2.51 -2.50
CA MET A 142 -15.89 -1.27 -2.55
C MET A 142 -15.06 -0.06 -2.13
N GLN A 143 -14.26 -0.18 -1.10
CA GLN A 143 -13.32 0.87 -0.68
C GLN A 143 -12.27 1.17 -1.76
N ASP A 144 -11.73 0.14 -2.39
CA ASP A 144 -10.77 0.29 -3.48
C ASP A 144 -11.37 1.10 -4.64
N SER A 145 -12.60 0.80 -5.03
CA SER A 145 -13.32 1.52 -6.08
C SER A 145 -13.64 2.96 -5.69
N ALA A 146 -14.19 3.17 -4.49
CA ALA A 146 -14.51 4.50 -3.98
C ALA A 146 -13.24 5.35 -3.79
N GLY A 147 -12.20 4.77 -3.24
CA GLY A 147 -10.91 5.41 -3.06
C GLY A 147 -10.21 5.76 -4.37
N ALA A 148 -10.35 4.92 -5.40
CA ALA A 148 -9.85 5.22 -6.72
C ALA A 148 -10.51 6.48 -7.32
N VAL A 149 -11.83 6.61 -7.21
CA VAL A 149 -12.56 7.78 -7.68
C VAL A 149 -12.20 9.03 -6.88
N ILE A 150 -12.26 8.95 -5.56
CA ILE A 150 -11.97 10.08 -4.67
C ILE A 150 -10.51 10.51 -4.81
N GLY A 151 -9.59 9.56 -4.84
CA GLY A 151 -8.16 9.82 -5.00
C GLY A 151 -7.84 10.47 -6.34
N ALA A 152 -8.40 9.98 -7.44
CA ALA A 152 -8.23 10.55 -8.76
C ALA A 152 -8.78 11.98 -8.85
N LEU A 153 -9.95 12.24 -8.27
CA LEU A 153 -10.54 13.58 -8.23
C LEU A 153 -9.70 14.54 -7.40
N LEU A 154 -9.27 14.14 -6.23
CA LEU A 154 -8.39 14.94 -5.37
C LEU A 154 -7.06 15.23 -6.04
N GLY A 155 -6.44 14.22 -6.64
CA GLY A 155 -5.19 14.36 -7.35
C GLY A 155 -5.30 15.29 -8.55
N SER A 156 -6.37 15.17 -9.35
CA SER A 156 -6.65 16.04 -10.50
C SER A 156 -6.85 17.49 -10.07
N TRP A 157 -7.54 17.70 -8.95
CA TRP A 157 -7.70 19.05 -8.40
C TRP A 157 -6.38 19.65 -7.94
N LEU A 158 -5.55 18.90 -7.25
CA LEU A 158 -4.21 19.33 -6.81
C LEU A 158 -3.26 19.55 -7.99
N LEU A 159 -3.37 18.77 -9.06
CA LEU A 159 -2.53 18.90 -10.26
C LEU A 159 -2.70 20.25 -10.96
N GLN A 160 -3.86 20.89 -10.84
CA GLN A 160 -4.09 22.24 -11.38
C GLN A 160 -3.13 23.28 -10.79
N TYR A 161 -2.67 23.04 -9.59
CA TYR A 161 -1.73 23.94 -8.90
C TYR A 161 -0.27 23.53 -9.15
N ASP A 162 0.10 22.31 -8.77
CA ASP A 162 1.45 21.76 -8.96
C ASP A 162 1.44 20.23 -8.75
N PHE A 163 2.22 19.52 -9.56
CA PHE A 163 2.43 18.08 -9.37
C PHE A 163 3.12 17.74 -8.03
N ARG A 164 3.95 18.64 -7.51
CA ARG A 164 4.57 18.48 -6.19
C ARG A 164 3.54 18.35 -5.07
N LEU A 165 2.41 19.07 -5.17
CA LEU A 165 1.30 18.94 -4.22
C LEU A 165 0.65 17.56 -4.30
N VAL A 166 0.49 17.01 -5.49
CA VAL A 166 -0.04 15.65 -5.70
C VAL A 166 0.84 14.61 -5.03
N CYS A 167 2.12 14.63 -5.31
CA CYS A 167 3.08 13.69 -4.71
C CYS A 167 3.21 13.88 -3.21
N SER A 168 3.22 15.11 -2.72
CA SER A 168 3.26 15.41 -1.30
C SER A 168 2.03 14.91 -0.56
N ALA A 169 0.84 15.03 -1.15
CA ALA A 169 -0.40 14.50 -0.59
C ALA A 169 -0.35 12.97 -0.51
N GLY A 170 0.09 12.29 -1.57
CA GLY A 170 0.25 10.85 -1.58
C GLY A 170 1.28 10.36 -0.55
N ALA A 171 2.43 11.01 -0.49
CA ALA A 171 3.48 10.71 0.49
C ALA A 171 3.00 10.94 1.92
N ALA A 172 2.28 12.04 2.19
CA ALA A 172 1.71 12.33 3.50
C ALA A 172 0.68 11.27 3.94
N LEU A 173 -0.17 10.78 3.03
CA LEU A 173 -1.11 9.70 3.31
C LEU A 173 -0.39 8.40 3.65
N PHE A 174 0.70 8.05 2.96
CA PHE A 174 1.48 6.86 3.28
C PHE A 174 2.27 7.01 4.59
N ILE A 175 2.77 8.18 4.90
CA ILE A 175 3.41 8.46 6.20
C ILE A 175 2.37 8.37 7.33
N ALA A 176 1.18 8.92 7.13
CA ALA A 176 0.08 8.80 8.08
C ALA A 176 -0.33 7.32 8.28
N CYS A 177 -0.39 6.55 7.21
CA CYS A 177 -0.63 5.11 7.26
C CYS A 177 0.46 4.38 8.04
N ALA A 178 1.73 4.69 7.79
CA ALA A 178 2.86 4.12 8.53
C ALA A 178 2.80 4.45 10.02
N ALA A 179 2.51 5.70 10.38
CA ALA A 179 2.34 6.12 11.77
C ALA A 179 1.16 5.43 12.44
N PHE A 180 0.04 5.33 11.74
CA PHE A 180 -1.15 4.63 12.23
C PHE A 180 -0.87 3.15 12.51
N ASN A 181 -0.18 2.46 11.60
CA ASN A 181 0.25 1.08 11.80
C ASN A 181 1.26 0.93 12.95
N ALA A 182 2.22 1.85 13.06
CA ALA A 182 3.21 1.81 14.12
C ALA A 182 2.59 1.98 15.52
N TRP A 183 1.51 2.76 15.63
CA TRP A 183 0.89 3.07 16.91
C TRP A 183 -0.19 2.08 17.32
N TYR A 184 -1.00 1.58 16.37
CA TYR A 184 -2.18 0.77 16.66
C TYR A 184 -1.99 -0.71 16.38
N LEU A 185 -1.05 -1.09 15.51
CA LEU A 185 -0.82 -2.48 15.18
C LEU A 185 0.01 -3.17 16.27
N PRO A 186 -0.52 -4.19 16.96
CA PRO A 186 0.26 -4.96 17.91
C PRO A 186 1.40 -5.70 17.20
N ALA A 187 2.55 -5.82 17.86
CA ALA A 187 3.74 -6.51 17.34
C ALA A 187 3.52 -8.03 17.33
N TRP A 188 2.65 -8.53 16.46
CA TRP A 188 2.36 -9.95 16.34
C TRP A 188 3.36 -10.61 15.38
N LYS A 189 4.05 -11.64 15.87
CA LYS A 189 4.82 -12.54 15.00
C LYS A 189 3.84 -13.49 14.34
N LEU A 190 3.83 -13.51 13.00
CA LEU A 190 2.96 -14.40 12.22
C LEU A 190 3.31 -15.89 12.39
N SER A 191 4.51 -16.20 12.91
CA SER A 191 5.07 -17.55 13.03
C SER A 191 4.58 -18.35 14.24
N THR A 192 3.70 -17.85 15.09
CA THR A 192 3.28 -18.54 16.33
C THR A 192 1.95 -19.27 16.26
N VAL A 193 1.44 -19.58 15.09
CA VAL A 193 0.41 -20.62 14.97
C VAL A 193 1.11 -21.97 14.79
N LYS A 194 1.60 -22.54 15.89
CA LYS A 194 1.80 -23.99 15.95
C LYS A 194 0.41 -24.62 15.77
N THR A 195 0.15 -25.16 14.60
CA THR A 195 -0.92 -26.15 14.42
C THR A 195 -0.68 -27.24 15.46
N PRO A 196 -1.63 -27.55 16.33
CA PRO A 196 -1.49 -28.74 17.17
C PRO A 196 -1.41 -29.93 16.22
N VAL A 197 -0.29 -30.64 16.27
CA VAL A 197 -0.16 -31.94 15.65
C VAL A 197 -1.26 -32.80 16.30
N ARG A 198 -2.27 -33.15 15.54
CA ARG A 198 -3.18 -34.21 15.92
C ARG A 198 -2.35 -35.51 15.88
N GLU A 199 -1.90 -35.91 17.03
CA GLU A 199 -1.54 -37.30 17.21
C GLU A 199 -2.83 -38.12 17.07
N GLY A 200 -2.92 -38.85 15.96
CA GLY A 200 -3.94 -39.82 15.66
C GLY A 200 -3.49 -41.21 16.04
#